data_37125e2e66174027d1d2c34f6da5a525
#
_entry.id   37125e2e66174027d1d2c34f6da5a525
#
_cell.length_a   1.000
_cell.length_b   1.000
_cell.length_c   1.000
_cell.angle_alpha   90.00
_cell.angle_beta   90.00
_cell.angle_gamma   90.00
#
_symmetry.space_group_name_H-M   'P 1'
#
loop_
_entity.id
_entity.type
_entity.pdbx_description
1 polymer ?
#
loop_
_entity_poly.entity_id
_entity_poly.type
_entity_poly.pdbx_seq_one_letter_code
_entity_poly.pdbx_strand_id
1 'polypeptide(L)'
;MNISHPYRYAHFTNGIPYHKYFISQSDQSGGKIFGSEFKFDFQEDYNNVTHTIDVFIGDRKECILITIEEDNKKVAHIQNFHYHETCDLYKKLPRISGTRILMKTALEYISLEKRIKKVTLTDKAVFTHKSDKIQLFILYLFKYGESYYQKNFGFKYMKKIDQITQAENMKIREKHFINKKKVKKELLQYFAKEKVERFLEFIEESQLISEFVKNFTCLNNLFDIYFAFLKYEFKDKKYNNLFEEVLYKKLK
;
A
#
# COMPACT_ATOMS: atom_id res chain seq x y z
N MET A 1 -20.86 15.89 -1.74
CA MET A 1 -20.85 14.59 -1.07
C MET A 1 -20.87 14.84 0.42
N ASN A 2 -21.97 14.49 1.09
CA ASN A 2 -22.06 14.62 2.54
C ASN A 2 -21.28 13.48 3.18
N ILE A 3 -20.10 13.79 3.70
CA ILE A 3 -19.40 12.90 4.63
C ILE A 3 -20.18 13.04 5.93
N SER A 4 -20.95 12.01 6.28
CA SER A 4 -21.56 11.95 7.60
C SER A 4 -20.44 11.97 8.63
N HIS A 5 -20.45 12.96 9.52
CA HIS A 5 -19.46 13.06 10.59
C HIS A 5 -19.48 11.79 11.45
N PRO A 6 -18.33 11.19 11.72
CA PRO A 6 -18.26 10.04 12.60
C PRO A 6 -18.77 10.43 13.99
N TYR A 7 -19.70 9.64 14.55
CA TYR A 7 -20.14 9.82 15.93
C TYR A 7 -19.02 9.46 16.88
N ARG A 8 -18.71 10.37 17.81
CA ARG A 8 -17.69 10.16 18.83
C ARG A 8 -18.26 9.52 20.08
N TYR A 9 -17.62 8.46 20.53
CA TYR A 9 -17.80 7.98 21.91
C TYR A 9 -16.41 7.87 22.54
N ALA A 10 -16.15 8.66 23.57
CA ALA A 10 -14.96 8.51 24.40
C ALA A 10 -15.29 7.53 25.54
N HIS A 11 -14.54 6.46 25.66
CA HIS A 11 -14.55 5.58 26.81
C HIS A 11 -13.16 5.55 27.44
N PHE A 12 -13.13 5.62 28.75
CA PHE A 12 -11.90 5.45 29.53
C PHE A 12 -11.88 4.04 30.08
N THR A 13 -10.84 3.28 29.75
CA THR A 13 -10.50 2.04 30.45
C THR A 13 -9.07 2.22 31.00
N ASN A 14 -8.92 2.05 32.30
CA ASN A 14 -7.63 2.17 33.02
C ASN A 14 -6.91 3.52 32.85
N GLY A 15 -7.65 4.63 32.74
CA GLY A 15 -7.08 5.98 32.64
C GLY A 15 -6.54 6.38 31.25
N ILE A 16 -6.60 5.49 30.26
CA ILE A 16 -6.19 5.76 28.89
C ILE A 16 -7.41 6.18 28.08
N PRO A 17 -7.40 7.33 27.37
CA PRO A 17 -8.51 7.74 26.51
C PRO A 17 -8.69 6.76 25.37
N TYR A 18 -9.90 6.27 25.22
CA TYR A 18 -10.27 5.31 24.20
C TYR A 18 -11.23 5.96 23.20
N HIS A 19 -10.82 6.13 21.96
CA HIS A 19 -11.64 6.75 20.92
C HIS A 19 -12.18 5.71 19.95
N LYS A 20 -13.50 5.72 19.74
CA LYS A 20 -14.18 4.85 18.78
C LYS A 20 -14.68 5.67 17.60
N TYR A 21 -14.30 5.27 16.41
CA TYR A 21 -14.75 5.90 15.18
C TYR A 21 -15.66 4.96 14.40
N PHE A 22 -16.75 5.52 13.89
CA PHE A 22 -17.63 4.84 12.96
C PHE A 22 -17.49 5.48 11.59
N ILE A 23 -17.16 4.70 10.58
CA ILE A 23 -17.15 5.17 9.20
C ILE A 23 -18.31 4.50 8.49
N SER A 24 -19.25 5.31 7.99
CA SER A 24 -20.25 4.84 7.03
C SER A 24 -19.61 4.85 5.64
N GLN A 25 -19.52 3.69 5.00
CA GLN A 25 -19.08 3.63 3.61
C GLN A 25 -20.25 3.81 2.65
N SER A 26 -20.21 4.91 1.88
CA SER A 26 -20.80 4.95 0.56
C SER A 26 -19.67 4.74 -0.46
N ASP A 27 -19.47 3.54 -0.95
CA ASP A 27 -18.44 3.29 -1.93
C ASP A 27 -19.01 3.42 -3.35
N GLN A 28 -18.39 4.27 -4.16
CA GLN A 28 -18.82 4.63 -5.51
C GLN A 28 -18.22 3.73 -6.61
N SER A 29 -17.77 2.56 -6.29
CA SER A 29 -17.36 1.59 -7.30
C SER A 29 -18.46 0.57 -7.57
N GLY A 30 -19.49 0.99 -8.36
CA GLY A 30 -20.34 0.12 -9.20
C GLY A 30 -21.07 -1.08 -8.58
N GLY A 31 -21.02 -1.32 -7.28
CA GLY A 31 -21.72 -2.38 -6.60
C GLY A 31 -22.46 -1.82 -5.37
N LYS A 32 -23.74 -2.17 -5.21
CA LYS A 32 -24.49 -1.89 -3.98
C LYS A 32 -23.79 -2.56 -2.80
N ILE A 33 -22.93 -1.83 -2.11
CA ILE A 33 -22.45 -2.23 -0.80
C ILE A 33 -23.43 -1.61 0.19
N PHE A 34 -24.20 -2.44 0.86
CA PHE A 34 -25.00 -2.05 2.02
C PHE A 34 -24.06 -1.37 3.01
N GLY A 35 -24.46 -0.21 3.54
CA GLY A 35 -23.66 0.56 4.49
C GLY A 35 -23.34 -0.30 5.71
N SER A 36 -22.14 -0.86 5.71
CA SER A 36 -21.58 -1.53 6.87
C SER A 36 -20.80 -0.48 7.65
N GLU A 37 -21.26 -0.18 8.86
CA GLU A 37 -20.51 0.63 9.80
C GLU A 37 -19.36 -0.22 10.36
N PHE A 38 -18.12 0.27 10.16
CA PHE A 38 -16.94 -0.34 10.75
C PHE A 38 -16.53 0.44 11.99
N LYS A 39 -16.31 -0.27 13.08
CA LYS A 39 -15.85 0.29 14.33
C LYS A 39 -14.34 0.16 14.43
N PHE A 40 -13.66 1.28 14.64
CA PHE A 40 -12.23 1.33 14.85
C PHE A 40 -11.93 1.74 16.28
N ASP A 41 -11.04 1.02 16.91
CA ASP A 41 -10.54 1.29 18.24
C ASP A 41 -9.18 1.99 18.13
N PHE A 42 -9.03 3.13 18.80
CA PHE A 42 -7.80 3.92 18.83
C PHE A 42 -7.26 3.91 20.27
N GLN A 43 -5.99 3.58 20.41
CA GLN A 43 -5.30 3.63 21.68
C GLN A 43 -4.08 4.52 21.53
N GLU A 44 -3.80 5.31 22.53
CA GLU A 44 -2.64 6.19 22.60
C GLU A 44 -1.81 5.83 23.82
N ASP A 45 -0.54 5.60 23.60
CA ASP A 45 0.45 5.37 24.66
C ASP A 45 1.54 6.44 24.55
N TYR A 46 1.90 7.07 25.67
CA TYR A 46 3.03 8.00 25.73
C TYR A 46 4.32 7.24 26.04
N ASN A 47 5.32 7.43 25.21
CA ASN A 47 6.64 6.86 25.41
C ASN A 47 7.58 7.90 26.03
N ASN A 48 7.85 7.76 27.33
CA ASN A 48 8.69 8.68 28.09
C ASN A 48 10.17 8.68 27.64
N VAL A 49 10.64 7.60 27.01
CA VAL A 49 12.04 7.47 26.59
C VAL A 49 12.31 8.23 25.29
N THR A 50 11.35 8.12 24.34
CA THR A 50 11.46 8.74 23.02
C THR A 50 10.72 10.06 22.91
N HIS A 51 10.00 10.48 23.96
CA HIS A 51 9.11 11.65 23.94
C HIS A 51 8.15 11.64 22.77
N THR A 52 7.51 10.49 22.53
CA THR A 52 6.57 10.29 21.44
C THR A 52 5.20 9.85 21.94
N ILE A 53 4.18 10.18 21.17
CA ILE A 53 2.83 9.61 21.34
C ILE A 53 2.67 8.53 20.28
N ASP A 54 2.51 7.29 20.71
CA ASP A 54 2.23 6.17 19.85
C ASP A 54 0.72 5.94 19.76
N VAL A 55 0.19 6.00 18.54
CA VAL A 55 -1.24 5.79 18.24
C VAL A 55 -1.40 4.44 17.57
N PHE A 56 -2.14 3.55 18.22
CA PHE A 56 -2.48 2.23 17.70
C PHE A 56 -3.91 2.24 17.17
N ILE A 57 -4.11 1.65 16.00
CA ILE A 57 -5.43 1.52 15.37
C ILE A 57 -5.72 0.04 15.13
N GLY A 58 -6.85 -0.41 15.67
CA GLY A 58 -7.20 -1.82 15.73
C GLY A 58 -6.66 -2.44 17.01
N ASP A 59 -6.12 -3.64 16.94
CA ASP A 59 -5.45 -4.24 18.07
C ASP A 59 -4.03 -3.74 18.23
N ARG A 60 -3.51 -3.77 19.46
CA ARG A 60 -2.17 -3.25 19.81
C ARG A 60 -1.10 -3.81 18.88
N LYS A 61 -0.39 -2.92 18.20
CA LYS A 61 0.77 -3.21 17.33
C LYS A 61 0.49 -3.99 16.05
N GLU A 62 -0.73 -4.42 15.78
CA GLU A 62 -0.99 -5.38 14.72
C GLU A 62 -1.59 -4.79 13.44
N CYS A 63 -2.31 -3.65 13.50
CA CYS A 63 -2.89 -3.03 12.31
C CYS A 63 -2.11 -1.80 11.84
N ILE A 64 -2.15 -0.71 12.59
CA ILE A 64 -1.37 0.51 12.32
C ILE A 64 -0.74 1.01 13.62
N LEU A 65 0.54 1.37 13.52
CA LEU A 65 1.24 2.15 14.52
C LEU A 65 1.66 3.49 13.92
N ILE A 66 1.26 4.58 14.55
CA ILE A 66 1.62 5.95 14.17
C ILE A 66 2.35 6.58 15.35
N THR A 67 3.54 7.08 15.12
CA THR A 67 4.32 7.82 16.11
C THR A 67 4.26 9.32 15.84
N ILE A 68 3.97 10.10 16.87
CA ILE A 68 3.93 11.56 16.83
C ILE A 68 5.00 12.08 17.78
N GLU A 69 5.99 12.82 17.28
CA GLU A 69 7.03 13.46 18.10
C GLU A 69 6.41 14.59 18.94
N GLU A 70 6.69 14.62 20.23
CA GLU A 70 6.14 15.64 21.15
C GLU A 70 6.60 17.04 20.78
N ASP A 71 7.87 17.19 20.42
CA ASP A 71 8.46 18.47 20.03
C ASP A 71 7.97 18.98 18.68
N ASN A 72 7.48 18.08 17.82
CA ASN A 72 6.99 18.41 16.49
C ASN A 72 5.60 17.83 16.25
N LYS A 73 4.62 18.25 17.05
CA LYS A 73 3.21 17.81 16.98
C LYS A 73 2.52 18.07 15.62
N LYS A 74 3.24 18.59 14.61
CA LYS A 74 2.71 18.83 13.27
C LYS A 74 3.01 17.69 12.29
N VAL A 75 3.89 16.77 12.69
CA VAL A 75 4.34 15.65 11.86
C VAL A 75 4.08 14.34 12.58
N ALA A 76 3.53 13.38 11.86
CA ALA A 76 3.39 12.00 12.30
C ALA A 76 4.12 11.06 11.36
N HIS A 77 4.60 9.94 11.87
CA HIS A 77 5.22 8.89 11.09
C HIS A 77 4.45 7.59 11.24
N ILE A 78 4.01 7.00 10.12
CA ILE A 78 3.42 5.66 10.10
C ILE A 78 4.57 4.66 10.14
N GLN A 79 4.79 4.06 11.32
CA GLN A 79 5.85 3.09 11.57
C GLN A 79 5.50 1.73 11.00
N ASN A 80 4.26 1.32 11.23
CA ASN A 80 3.79 -0.01 10.89
C ASN A 80 2.41 0.05 10.26
N PHE A 81 2.22 -0.72 9.19
CA PHE A 81 0.94 -0.85 8.53
C PHE A 81 0.77 -2.30 8.08
N HIS A 82 0.14 -3.09 8.92
CA HIS A 82 -0.09 -4.51 8.68
C HIS A 82 -1.58 -4.78 8.52
N TYR A 83 -1.99 -5.19 7.32
CA TYR A 83 -3.32 -5.69 7.08
C TYR A 83 -3.24 -7.16 6.68
N HIS A 84 -3.11 -8.02 7.67
CA HIS A 84 -3.01 -9.47 7.53
C HIS A 84 -3.69 -10.18 8.70
N GLU A 85 -3.53 -11.48 8.83
CA GLU A 85 -4.26 -12.33 9.79
C GLU A 85 -4.09 -11.94 11.26
N THR A 86 -2.99 -11.29 11.64
CA THR A 86 -2.76 -10.82 13.01
C THR A 86 -3.49 -9.52 13.33
N CYS A 87 -3.90 -8.75 12.32
CA CYS A 87 -4.73 -7.56 12.51
C CYS A 87 -6.18 -7.97 12.78
N ASP A 88 -6.75 -7.60 13.91
CA ASP A 88 -8.12 -7.96 14.32
C ASP A 88 -9.19 -7.43 13.35
N LEU A 89 -8.88 -6.35 12.63
CA LEU A 89 -9.74 -5.77 11.60
C LEU A 89 -9.71 -6.54 10.27
N TYR A 90 -8.73 -7.43 10.06
CA TYR A 90 -8.56 -8.15 8.80
C TYR A 90 -9.78 -9.00 8.42
N LYS A 91 -10.42 -9.62 9.40
CA LYS A 91 -11.64 -10.43 9.20
C LYS A 91 -12.90 -9.59 9.12
N LYS A 92 -12.87 -8.38 9.68
CA LYS A 92 -14.03 -7.48 9.79
C LYS A 92 -14.17 -6.56 8.58
N LEU A 93 -13.05 -6.15 7.97
CA LEU A 93 -13.03 -5.27 6.80
C LEU A 93 -13.04 -6.07 5.50
N PRO A 94 -13.59 -5.51 4.40
CA PRO A 94 -13.57 -6.16 3.09
C PRO A 94 -12.14 -6.42 2.62
N ARG A 95 -11.83 -7.64 2.16
CA ARG A 95 -10.48 -8.05 1.74
C ARG A 95 -9.83 -7.11 0.72
N ILE A 96 -10.60 -6.63 -0.27
CA ILE A 96 -10.09 -5.81 -1.37
C ILE A 96 -9.87 -4.35 -0.95
N SER A 97 -10.71 -3.81 -0.07
CA SER A 97 -10.71 -2.39 0.32
C SER A 97 -10.21 -2.14 1.74
N GLY A 98 -10.03 -3.21 2.55
CA GLY A 98 -9.69 -3.08 3.97
C GLY A 98 -8.45 -2.24 4.25
N THR A 99 -7.38 -2.45 3.50
CA THR A 99 -6.15 -1.64 3.59
C THR A 99 -6.42 -0.15 3.32
N ARG A 100 -7.27 0.15 2.33
CA ARG A 100 -7.62 1.55 2.01
C ARG A 100 -8.47 2.18 3.10
N ILE A 101 -9.44 1.44 3.62
CA ILE A 101 -10.31 1.89 4.71
C ILE A 101 -9.46 2.21 5.93
N LEU A 102 -8.63 1.26 6.36
CA LEU A 102 -7.78 1.39 7.53
C LEU A 102 -6.84 2.59 7.41
N MET A 103 -6.14 2.76 6.28
CA MET A 103 -5.25 3.90 6.06
C MET A 103 -6.02 5.23 6.01
N LYS A 104 -7.17 5.30 5.34
CA LYS A 104 -7.97 6.53 5.31
C LYS A 104 -8.43 6.93 6.70
N THR A 105 -8.92 5.97 7.49
CA THR A 105 -9.32 6.19 8.88
C THR A 105 -8.17 6.71 9.72
N ALA A 106 -6.98 6.13 9.58
CA ALA A 106 -5.79 6.60 10.27
C ALA A 106 -5.42 8.05 9.92
N LEU A 107 -5.40 8.37 8.62
CA LEU A 107 -5.08 9.73 8.16
C LEU A 107 -6.12 10.76 8.63
N GLU A 108 -7.39 10.39 8.65
CA GLU A 108 -8.47 11.24 9.14
C GLU A 108 -8.34 11.49 10.64
N TYR A 109 -8.12 10.44 11.43
CA TYR A 109 -7.91 10.53 12.87
C TYR A 109 -6.76 11.49 13.23
N ILE A 110 -5.58 11.28 12.66
CA ILE A 110 -4.42 12.13 13.00
C ILE A 110 -4.59 13.57 12.50
N SER A 111 -5.33 13.79 11.41
CA SER A 111 -5.63 15.12 10.89
C SER A 111 -6.59 15.89 11.81
N LEU A 112 -7.70 15.26 12.19
CA LEU A 112 -8.77 15.90 12.94
C LEU A 112 -8.47 15.97 14.44
N GLU A 113 -8.09 14.85 15.04
CA GLU A 113 -7.90 14.77 16.49
C GLU A 113 -6.54 15.25 16.95
N LYS A 114 -5.50 14.95 16.19
CA LYS A 114 -4.13 15.33 16.53
C LYS A 114 -3.67 16.62 15.85
N ARG A 115 -4.49 17.17 14.95
CA ARG A 115 -4.19 18.37 14.16
C ARG A 115 -2.85 18.29 13.42
N ILE A 116 -2.46 17.07 13.04
CA ILE A 116 -1.24 16.80 12.29
C ILE A 116 -1.36 17.38 10.89
N LYS A 117 -0.33 18.09 10.44
CA LYS A 117 -0.29 18.74 9.11
C LYS A 117 0.47 17.93 8.07
N LYS A 118 1.34 17.04 8.51
CA LYS A 118 2.18 16.23 7.64
C LYS A 118 2.29 14.81 8.19
N VAL A 119 2.18 13.85 7.32
CA VAL A 119 2.40 12.44 7.62
C VAL A 119 3.52 11.92 6.73
N THR A 120 4.38 11.08 7.29
CA THR A 120 5.44 10.36 6.59
C THR A 120 5.27 8.86 6.76
N LEU A 121 5.76 8.09 5.82
CA LEU A 121 5.92 6.64 5.90
C LEU A 121 7.06 6.18 5.02
N THR A 122 7.59 4.99 5.31
CA THR A 122 8.55 4.30 4.44
C THR A 122 7.79 3.30 3.57
N ASP A 123 8.02 3.33 2.23
CA ASP A 123 7.37 2.40 1.30
C ASP A 123 7.98 1.00 1.39
N LYS A 124 7.41 0.17 2.27
CA LYS A 124 7.80 -1.23 2.47
C LYS A 124 6.68 -2.20 2.09
N ALA A 125 5.72 -1.76 1.27
CA ALA A 125 4.58 -2.58 0.90
C ALA A 125 4.99 -3.78 0.05
N VAL A 126 4.61 -4.97 0.49
CA VAL A 126 4.89 -6.24 -0.17
C VAL A 126 3.59 -7.00 -0.36
N PHE A 127 3.39 -7.58 -1.53
CA PHE A 127 2.36 -8.57 -1.76
C PHE A 127 2.95 -9.97 -1.61
N THR A 128 2.29 -10.80 -0.81
CA THR A 128 2.70 -12.18 -0.57
C THR A 128 1.62 -13.14 -1.09
N HIS A 129 2.04 -14.13 -1.86
CA HIS A 129 1.18 -15.25 -2.28
C HIS A 129 1.91 -16.55 -2.00
N LYS A 130 1.42 -17.34 -1.05
CA LYS A 130 2.15 -18.51 -0.50
C LYS A 130 3.53 -18.09 0.00
N SER A 131 4.61 -18.67 -0.55
CA SER A 131 6.01 -18.31 -0.25
C SER A 131 6.57 -17.16 -1.09
N ASP A 132 5.87 -16.78 -2.17
CA ASP A 132 6.35 -15.78 -3.11
C ASP A 132 5.99 -14.38 -2.68
N LYS A 133 6.96 -13.47 -2.81
CA LYS A 133 6.80 -12.06 -2.44
C LYS A 133 7.22 -11.16 -3.59
N ILE A 134 6.45 -10.08 -3.80
CA ILE A 134 6.82 -8.98 -4.69
C ILE A 134 6.63 -7.64 -3.99
N GLN A 135 7.57 -6.72 -4.15
CA GLN A 135 7.41 -5.34 -3.71
C GLN A 135 6.25 -4.71 -4.49
N LEU A 136 5.26 -4.18 -3.78
CA LEU A 136 4.13 -3.49 -4.43
C LEU A 136 4.58 -2.30 -5.28
N PHE A 137 5.73 -1.71 -4.93
CA PHE A 137 6.38 -0.69 -5.74
C PHE A 137 6.58 -1.15 -7.20
N ILE A 138 7.13 -2.34 -7.46
CA ILE A 138 7.36 -2.86 -8.82
C ILE A 138 6.03 -3.05 -9.56
N LEU A 139 5.06 -3.70 -8.93
CA LEU A 139 3.76 -3.94 -9.52
C LEU A 139 3.04 -2.62 -9.88
N TYR A 140 3.05 -1.67 -8.94
CA TYR A 140 2.37 -0.40 -9.13
C TYR A 140 3.10 0.53 -10.10
N LEU A 141 4.43 0.51 -10.13
CA LEU A 141 5.23 1.20 -11.14
C LEU A 141 4.85 0.72 -12.54
N PHE A 142 4.83 -0.59 -12.81
CA PHE A 142 4.44 -1.11 -14.12
C PHE A 142 2.98 -0.80 -14.45
N LYS A 143 2.07 -0.97 -13.51
CA LYS A 143 0.65 -0.79 -13.76
C LYS A 143 0.25 0.68 -13.87
N TYR A 144 0.75 1.55 -13.00
CA TYR A 144 0.28 2.92 -12.84
C TYR A 144 1.37 3.99 -13.00
N GLY A 145 2.64 3.61 -12.94
CA GLY A 145 3.77 4.55 -12.92
C GLY A 145 4.01 5.22 -11.58
N GLU A 146 3.33 4.78 -10.55
CA GLU A 146 3.36 5.36 -9.20
C GLU A 146 3.54 4.24 -8.18
N SER A 147 3.98 4.55 -6.96
CA SER A 147 3.98 3.57 -5.89
C SER A 147 2.56 3.31 -5.36
N TYR A 148 2.41 2.25 -4.54
CA TYR A 148 1.13 1.90 -3.92
C TYR A 148 0.54 3.06 -3.12
N TYR A 149 1.35 3.70 -2.29
CA TYR A 149 0.90 4.80 -1.43
C TYR A 149 0.64 6.09 -2.20
N GLN A 150 1.40 6.35 -3.26
CA GLN A 150 1.13 7.48 -4.15
C GLN A 150 -0.24 7.34 -4.81
N LYS A 151 -0.47 6.20 -5.44
CA LYS A 151 -1.70 5.94 -6.20
C LYS A 151 -2.96 5.94 -5.35
N ASN A 152 -2.90 5.31 -4.18
CA ASN A 152 -4.11 5.09 -3.37
C ASN A 152 -4.37 6.21 -2.35
N PHE A 153 -3.33 6.95 -1.93
CA PHE A 153 -3.42 7.89 -0.82
C PHE A 153 -2.82 9.26 -1.11
N GLY A 154 -2.24 9.48 -2.28
CA GLY A 154 -1.69 10.77 -2.70
C GLY A 154 -0.42 11.18 -1.94
N PHE A 155 0.37 10.21 -1.48
CA PHE A 155 1.71 10.47 -0.96
C PHE A 155 2.66 10.93 -2.07
N LYS A 156 3.78 11.54 -1.69
CA LYS A 156 4.86 11.95 -2.60
C LYS A 156 6.20 11.56 -1.99
N TYR A 157 7.20 11.26 -2.81
CA TYR A 157 8.56 11.07 -2.30
C TYR A 157 9.06 12.32 -1.61
N MET A 158 9.69 12.15 -0.45
CA MET A 158 10.13 13.25 0.39
C MET A 158 11.35 13.96 -0.20
N LYS A 159 12.32 13.19 -0.69
CA LYS A 159 13.54 13.72 -1.30
C LYS A 159 13.30 14.12 -2.74
N LYS A 160 13.88 15.23 -3.17
CA LYS A 160 13.80 15.69 -4.57
C LYS A 160 14.45 14.70 -5.53
N ILE A 161 15.54 14.05 -5.13
CA ILE A 161 16.21 13.03 -5.93
C ILE A 161 15.29 11.84 -6.23
N ASP A 162 14.50 11.38 -5.26
CA ASP A 162 13.59 10.26 -5.45
C ASP A 162 12.45 10.63 -6.40
N GLN A 163 12.01 11.89 -6.39
CA GLN A 163 11.02 12.40 -7.34
C GLN A 163 11.58 12.43 -8.78
N ILE A 164 12.85 12.80 -8.94
CA ILE A 164 13.55 12.76 -10.24
C ILE A 164 13.69 11.30 -10.72
N THR A 165 14.15 10.42 -9.83
CA THR A 165 14.29 8.98 -10.09
C THR A 165 12.97 8.34 -10.51
N GLN A 166 11.87 8.74 -9.88
CA GLN A 166 10.54 8.28 -10.31
C GLN A 166 10.19 8.76 -11.71
N ALA A 167 10.49 10.03 -12.04
CA ALA A 167 10.24 10.56 -13.38
C ALA A 167 11.07 9.82 -14.45
N GLU A 168 12.29 9.40 -14.13
CA GLU A 168 13.12 8.55 -14.99
C GLU A 168 12.52 7.17 -15.18
N ASN A 169 12.09 6.52 -14.10
CA ASN A 169 11.38 5.24 -14.16
C ASN A 169 10.14 5.33 -15.05
N MET A 170 9.39 6.43 -15.00
CA MET A 170 8.25 6.66 -15.88
C MET A 170 8.64 6.71 -17.35
N LYS A 171 9.71 7.42 -17.70
CA LYS A 171 10.23 7.49 -19.09
C LYS A 171 10.64 6.10 -19.61
N ILE A 172 11.27 5.28 -18.75
CA ILE A 172 11.63 3.91 -19.10
C ILE A 172 10.37 3.10 -19.36
N ARG A 173 9.39 3.16 -18.44
CA ARG A 173 8.13 2.43 -18.51
C ARG A 173 7.33 2.72 -19.79
N GLU A 174 7.28 3.97 -20.23
CA GLU A 174 6.54 4.39 -21.44
C GLU A 174 7.10 3.75 -22.72
N LYS A 175 8.36 3.33 -22.70
CA LYS A 175 9.07 2.71 -23.84
C LYS A 175 9.42 1.24 -23.60
N HIS A 176 8.91 0.66 -22.53
CA HIS A 176 9.25 -0.69 -22.13
C HIS A 176 8.38 -1.72 -22.86
N PHE A 177 8.86 -2.18 -24.02
CA PHE A 177 8.29 -3.32 -24.73
C PHE A 177 8.87 -4.64 -24.18
N ILE A 178 7.99 -5.63 -23.99
CA ILE A 178 8.36 -6.96 -23.52
C ILE A 178 9.09 -7.70 -24.64
N ASN A 179 10.28 -8.22 -24.34
CA ASN A 179 10.99 -9.12 -25.25
C ASN A 179 10.69 -10.58 -24.91
N LYS A 180 9.67 -11.14 -25.55
CA LYS A 180 9.18 -12.50 -25.30
C LYS A 180 10.27 -13.58 -25.37
N LYS A 181 11.25 -13.45 -26.30
CA LYS A 181 12.38 -14.40 -26.43
C LYS A 181 13.31 -14.35 -25.21
N LYS A 182 13.66 -13.15 -24.75
CA LYS A 182 14.48 -12.97 -23.55
C LYS A 182 13.75 -13.45 -22.30
N VAL A 183 12.48 -13.09 -22.14
CA VAL A 183 11.61 -13.56 -21.04
C VAL A 183 11.56 -15.08 -21.01
N LYS A 184 11.33 -15.73 -22.17
CA LYS A 184 11.34 -17.20 -22.26
C LYS A 184 12.64 -17.79 -21.75
N LYS A 185 13.78 -17.27 -22.22
CA LYS A 185 15.12 -17.76 -21.84
C LYS A 185 15.34 -17.63 -20.32
N GLU A 186 14.93 -16.52 -19.73
CA GLU A 186 15.10 -16.28 -18.29
C GLU A 186 14.20 -17.20 -17.45
N LEU A 187 12.92 -17.26 -17.78
CA LEU A 187 11.97 -18.04 -16.99
C LEU A 187 12.23 -19.56 -17.05
N LEU A 188 12.76 -20.07 -18.17
CA LEU A 188 13.15 -21.46 -18.29
C LEU A 188 14.29 -21.90 -17.36
N GLN A 189 14.99 -20.96 -16.72
CA GLN A 189 16.00 -21.28 -15.71
C GLN A 189 15.37 -21.73 -14.37
N TYR A 190 14.12 -21.36 -14.11
CA TYR A 190 13.47 -21.53 -12.82
C TYR A 190 12.17 -22.34 -12.88
N PHE A 191 11.56 -22.45 -14.07
CA PHE A 191 10.24 -23.06 -14.22
C PHE A 191 10.20 -24.09 -15.35
N ALA A 192 9.33 -25.09 -15.21
CA ALA A 192 9.09 -26.09 -16.24
C ALA A 192 8.61 -25.46 -17.56
N LYS A 193 9.03 -26.05 -18.67
CA LYS A 193 8.79 -25.53 -20.03
C LYS A 193 7.30 -25.28 -20.30
N GLU A 194 6.44 -26.21 -19.93
CA GLU A 194 4.99 -26.15 -20.17
C GLU A 194 4.38 -24.94 -19.42
N LYS A 195 4.85 -24.68 -18.21
CA LYS A 195 4.40 -23.54 -17.41
C LYS A 195 4.85 -22.21 -18.02
N VAL A 196 6.09 -22.14 -18.51
CA VAL A 196 6.62 -20.96 -19.20
C VAL A 196 5.85 -20.69 -20.49
N GLU A 197 5.63 -21.71 -21.29
CA GLU A 197 4.89 -21.57 -22.56
C GLU A 197 3.47 -21.07 -22.31
N ARG A 198 2.76 -21.68 -21.36
CA ARG A 198 1.42 -21.23 -20.96
C ARG A 198 1.39 -19.79 -20.47
N PHE A 199 2.41 -19.34 -19.72
CA PHE A 199 2.51 -17.94 -19.28
C PHE A 199 2.75 -17.00 -20.46
N LEU A 200 3.61 -17.41 -21.41
CA LEU A 200 3.92 -16.61 -22.59
C LEU A 200 2.76 -16.44 -23.58
N GLU A 201 1.73 -17.30 -23.54
CA GLU A 201 0.50 -17.15 -24.33
C GLU A 201 -0.26 -15.86 -23.98
N PHE A 202 -0.10 -15.36 -22.74
CA PHE A 202 -0.72 -14.09 -22.32
C PHE A 202 0.02 -12.85 -22.79
N ILE A 203 1.25 -12.99 -23.33
CA ILE A 203 2.06 -11.88 -23.79
C ILE A 203 1.98 -11.78 -25.32
N GLU A 204 1.47 -10.66 -25.80
CA GLU A 204 1.49 -10.34 -27.23
C GLU A 204 2.89 -9.92 -27.69
N GLU A 205 3.19 -10.05 -28.99
CA GLU A 205 4.44 -9.55 -29.54
C GLU A 205 4.50 -8.03 -29.47
N SER A 206 5.65 -7.51 -29.05
CA SER A 206 5.88 -6.05 -28.90
C SER A 206 4.86 -5.34 -27.99
N GLN A 207 4.33 -6.05 -27.00
CA GLN A 207 3.41 -5.48 -26.01
C GLN A 207 4.14 -4.61 -24.99
N LEU A 208 3.56 -3.46 -24.65
CA LEU A 208 4.06 -2.64 -23.55
C LEU A 208 3.83 -3.32 -22.21
N ILE A 209 4.84 -3.31 -21.32
CA ILE A 209 4.72 -3.88 -19.97
C ILE A 209 3.53 -3.29 -19.20
N SER A 210 3.27 -1.99 -19.37
CA SER A 210 2.17 -1.30 -18.72
C SER A 210 0.78 -1.79 -19.15
N GLU A 211 0.63 -2.17 -20.41
CA GLU A 211 -0.61 -2.73 -20.96
C GLU A 211 -0.78 -4.17 -20.49
N PHE A 212 0.26 -4.98 -20.60
CA PHE A 212 0.25 -6.34 -20.08
C PHE A 212 -0.15 -6.38 -18.60
N VAL A 213 0.52 -5.61 -17.74
CA VAL A 213 0.25 -5.63 -16.28
C VAL A 213 -1.14 -5.09 -15.93
N LYS A 214 -1.71 -4.17 -16.73
CA LYS A 214 -3.09 -3.69 -16.52
C LYS A 214 -4.12 -4.77 -16.83
N ASN A 215 -3.90 -5.52 -17.90
CA ASN A 215 -4.87 -6.45 -18.45
C ASN A 215 -4.70 -7.87 -17.91
N PHE A 216 -3.51 -8.21 -17.40
CA PHE A 216 -3.22 -9.54 -16.92
C PHE A 216 -4.02 -9.87 -15.65
N THR A 217 -4.94 -10.81 -15.78
CA THR A 217 -5.65 -11.40 -14.64
C THR A 217 -4.89 -12.64 -14.22
N CYS A 218 -4.14 -12.52 -13.13
CA CYS A 218 -3.29 -13.60 -12.64
C CYS A 218 -4.14 -14.78 -12.13
N LEU A 219 -4.02 -15.92 -12.79
CA LEU A 219 -4.56 -17.19 -12.29
C LEU A 219 -3.70 -17.67 -11.11
N ASN A 220 -4.31 -18.24 -10.08
CA ASN A 220 -3.64 -18.64 -8.84
C ASN A 220 -2.40 -19.54 -9.03
N ASN A 221 -2.34 -20.31 -10.11
CA ASN A 221 -1.22 -21.21 -10.44
C ASN A 221 -0.09 -20.53 -11.24
N LEU A 222 -0.21 -19.24 -11.56
CA LEU A 222 0.77 -18.46 -12.32
C LEU A 222 1.39 -17.29 -11.54
N PHE A 223 1.08 -17.11 -10.24
CA PHE A 223 1.61 -16.00 -9.45
C PHE A 223 3.14 -16.04 -9.34
N ASP A 224 3.72 -17.19 -9.10
CA ASP A 224 5.16 -17.36 -8.96
C ASP A 224 5.92 -16.96 -10.23
N ILE A 225 5.49 -17.46 -11.39
CA ILE A 225 6.09 -17.11 -12.68
C ILE A 225 5.84 -15.64 -13.04
N TYR A 226 4.64 -15.10 -12.72
CA TYR A 226 4.32 -13.69 -12.92
C TYR A 226 5.21 -12.78 -12.07
N PHE A 227 5.48 -13.13 -10.81
CA PHE A 227 6.37 -12.36 -9.95
C PHE A 227 7.83 -12.44 -10.42
N ALA A 228 8.28 -13.61 -10.85
CA ALA A 228 9.61 -13.77 -11.45
C ALA A 228 9.76 -12.91 -12.71
N PHE A 229 8.76 -12.93 -13.59
CA PHE A 229 8.69 -12.09 -14.78
C PHE A 229 8.79 -10.60 -14.45
N LEU A 230 8.00 -10.10 -13.51
CA LEU A 230 8.03 -8.68 -13.14
C LEU A 230 9.38 -8.26 -12.56
N LYS A 231 9.98 -9.11 -11.71
CA LYS A 231 11.32 -8.87 -11.15
C LYS A 231 12.40 -8.85 -12.23
N TYR A 232 12.31 -9.78 -13.19
CA TYR A 232 13.22 -9.83 -14.32
C TYR A 232 13.12 -8.57 -15.17
N GLU A 233 11.91 -8.18 -15.59
CA GLU A 233 11.70 -7.00 -16.43
C GLU A 233 12.14 -5.71 -15.73
N PHE A 234 11.95 -5.62 -14.42
CA PHE A 234 12.42 -4.51 -13.60
C PHE A 234 13.95 -4.39 -13.66
N LYS A 235 14.67 -5.52 -13.54
CA LYS A 235 16.12 -5.58 -13.56
C LYS A 235 16.69 -5.40 -14.97
N ASP A 236 16.14 -6.08 -15.99
CA ASP A 236 16.62 -6.02 -17.40
C ASP A 236 16.59 -4.58 -17.95
N LYS A 237 15.56 -3.82 -17.63
CA LYS A 237 15.42 -2.41 -18.06
C LYS A 237 16.06 -1.40 -17.10
N LYS A 238 16.74 -1.88 -16.06
CA LYS A 238 17.50 -1.03 -15.11
C LYS A 238 16.64 0.07 -14.46
N TYR A 239 15.42 -0.29 -14.06
CA TYR A 239 14.63 0.61 -13.23
C TYR A 239 15.33 0.88 -11.90
N ASN A 240 15.25 2.11 -11.44
CA ASN A 240 15.78 2.49 -10.15
C ASN A 240 14.80 2.07 -9.04
N ASN A 241 15.33 1.40 -8.02
CA ASN A 241 14.54 0.94 -6.89
C ASN A 241 14.26 2.10 -5.92
N LEU A 242 12.99 2.39 -5.68
CA LEU A 242 12.51 3.37 -4.70
C LEU A 242 11.80 2.70 -3.51
N PHE A 243 11.96 1.39 -3.37
CA PHE A 243 11.49 0.65 -2.21
C PHE A 243 12.28 1.08 -0.97
N GLU A 244 11.59 1.23 0.16
CA GLU A 244 12.13 1.78 1.42
C GLU A 244 12.42 3.29 1.44
N GLU A 245 12.12 4.01 0.36
CA GLU A 245 12.22 5.47 0.41
C GLU A 245 11.06 6.12 1.17
N VAL A 246 11.34 7.26 1.78
CA VAL A 246 10.36 7.97 2.60
C VAL A 246 9.39 8.76 1.74
N LEU A 247 8.12 8.53 1.98
CA LEU A 247 7.02 9.26 1.39
C LEU A 247 6.39 10.21 2.42
N TYR A 248 5.80 11.30 1.94
CA TYR A 248 5.06 12.22 2.78
C TYR A 248 3.71 12.59 2.15
N LYS A 249 2.78 13.02 3.00
CA LYS A 249 1.50 13.60 2.62
C LYS A 249 1.21 14.80 3.52
N LYS A 250 0.83 15.94 2.89
CA LYS A 250 0.24 17.07 3.61
C LYS A 250 -1.23 16.76 3.89
N LEU A 251 -1.66 16.94 5.12
CA LEU A 251 -3.04 16.82 5.55
C LEU A 251 -3.71 18.20 5.54
N LYS A 252 -5.00 18.23 5.26
CA LYS A 252 -5.81 19.46 5.22
C LYS A 252 -6.37 19.78 6.59
#